data_81e958d9d40cef6af54eaa9037bd4512
#
_entry.id   81e958d9d40cef6af54eaa9037bd4512
#
_cell.length_a   1.000
_cell.length_b   1.000
_cell.length_c   1.000
_cell.angle_alpha   90.00
_cell.angle_beta   90.00
_cell.angle_gamma   90.00
#
_symmetry.space_group_name_H-M   'P 1'
#
loop_
_entity.id
_entity.type
_entity.pdbx_description
1 polymer ?
#
loop_
_entity_poly.entity_id
_entity_poly.type
_entity_poly.pdbx_seq_one_letter_code
_entity_poly.pdbx_strand_id
1 'polypeptide(L)'
;QVAVNENGVPLGQIQNKNIGCKYILVKPDSIMTLRHLINHQAGFYYATTGIDCIDSILVSKNLLQASDSDDLINRLATVPLLLHPGSKYYYGTNTTVLGMVAERATGLSLKNLVEIRLFSRLNIKGLKYNLSKGETLLPYFTGIDSILRIARKGELDIFGPDLPFYRPDNQLYLGGEGMVATADGYADFLRIFLHNGKLNDKRFL
;
A
#
# COMPACT_ATOMS: atom_id res chain seq x y z
N GLN A 1 -17.92 -0.91 6.01
CA GLN A 1 -18.36 -0.45 7.34
C GLN A 1 -17.24 0.30 8.04
N VAL A 2 -17.55 1.17 9.00
CA VAL A 2 -16.60 1.92 9.83
C VAL A 2 -16.68 1.39 11.27
N ALA A 3 -15.53 1.13 11.89
CA ALA A 3 -15.46 0.76 13.29
C ALA A 3 -15.51 2.01 14.18
N VAL A 4 -16.48 2.07 15.07
CA VAL A 4 -16.67 3.17 16.03
C VAL A 4 -16.77 2.61 17.46
N ASN A 5 -16.40 3.41 18.45
CA ASN A 5 -16.61 3.04 19.85
C ASN A 5 -18.10 3.14 20.25
N GLU A 6 -18.42 2.83 21.50
CA GLU A 6 -19.79 2.87 22.04
C GLU A 6 -20.46 4.26 21.98
N ASN A 7 -19.66 5.34 21.90
CA ASN A 7 -20.14 6.71 21.76
C ASN A 7 -20.24 7.16 20.28
N GLY A 8 -20.07 6.27 19.32
CA GLY A 8 -20.14 6.56 17.89
C GLY A 8 -18.88 7.24 17.32
N VAL A 9 -17.79 7.35 18.09
CA VAL A 9 -16.54 7.97 17.62
C VAL A 9 -15.74 6.96 16.82
N PRO A 10 -15.32 7.28 15.56
CA PRO A 10 -14.47 6.41 14.74
C PRO A 10 -13.17 6.06 15.43
N LEU A 11 -12.75 4.78 15.36
CA LEU A 11 -11.57 4.30 16.09
C LEU A 11 -10.27 5.00 15.67
N GLY A 12 -10.17 5.50 14.45
CA GLY A 12 -9.02 6.30 13.99
C GLY A 12 -8.91 7.68 14.66
N GLN A 13 -9.90 8.13 15.40
CA GLN A 13 -9.90 9.40 16.12
C GLN A 13 -9.67 9.27 17.63
N ILE A 14 -9.80 8.07 18.18
CA ILE A 14 -9.62 7.87 19.62
C ILE A 14 -8.15 8.00 20.05
N GLN A 15 -7.90 8.61 21.18
CA GLN A 15 -6.55 8.75 21.75
C GLN A 15 -6.17 7.55 22.59
N ASN A 16 -7.07 7.09 23.47
CA ASN A 16 -6.84 5.89 24.26
C ASN A 16 -7.08 4.64 23.39
N LYS A 17 -6.01 3.93 23.07
CA LYS A 17 -6.03 2.73 22.22
C LYS A 17 -6.46 1.45 22.95
N ASN A 18 -6.45 1.48 24.28
CA ASN A 18 -6.88 0.34 25.08
C ASN A 18 -8.41 0.31 25.24
N ILE A 19 -9.10 -0.10 24.18
CA ILE A 19 -10.58 -0.19 24.15
C ILE A 19 -11.12 -1.59 24.43
N GLY A 20 -10.25 -2.56 24.77
CA GLY A 20 -10.66 -3.93 25.05
C GLY A 20 -11.46 -4.59 23.91
N CYS A 21 -11.19 -4.25 22.67
CA CYS A 21 -11.91 -4.71 21.46
C CYS A 21 -13.41 -4.40 21.43
N LYS A 22 -13.84 -3.39 22.15
CA LYS A 22 -15.24 -2.95 22.16
C LYS A 22 -15.46 -1.91 21.06
N TYR A 23 -16.06 -2.32 19.96
CA TYR A 23 -16.49 -1.43 18.88
C TYR A 23 -17.75 -1.97 18.20
N ILE A 24 -18.45 -1.10 17.51
CA ILE A 24 -19.59 -1.42 16.65
C ILE A 24 -19.27 -1.02 15.21
N LEU A 25 -19.91 -1.67 14.25
CA LEU A 25 -19.74 -1.38 12.82
C LEU A 25 -20.93 -0.55 12.34
N VAL A 26 -20.63 0.62 11.80
CA VAL A 26 -21.66 1.53 11.26
C VAL A 26 -21.48 1.71 9.75
N LYS A 27 -22.54 2.17 9.08
CA LYS A 27 -22.47 2.57 7.67
C LYS A 27 -21.61 3.83 7.55
N PRO A 28 -20.74 3.95 6.51
CA PRO A 28 -20.04 5.20 6.24
C PRO A 28 -21.01 6.35 5.98
N ASP A 29 -20.66 7.56 6.47
CA ASP A 29 -21.46 8.77 6.26
C ASP A 29 -21.36 9.28 4.82
N SER A 30 -20.31 8.90 4.11
CA SER A 30 -20.06 9.30 2.72
C SER A 30 -19.58 8.14 1.86
N ILE A 31 -19.81 8.26 0.56
CA ILE A 31 -19.28 7.32 -0.43
C ILE A 31 -17.77 7.58 -0.60
N MET A 32 -16.99 6.51 -0.60
CA MET A 32 -15.55 6.57 -0.89
C MET A 32 -15.32 7.03 -2.34
N THR A 33 -14.39 7.97 -2.53
CA THR A 33 -14.03 8.52 -3.85
C THR A 33 -12.54 8.35 -4.14
N LEU A 34 -12.14 8.50 -5.41
CA LEU A 34 -10.72 8.53 -5.80
C LEU A 34 -9.94 9.63 -5.05
N ARG A 35 -10.56 10.80 -4.82
CA ARG A 35 -9.96 11.87 -4.03
C ARG A 35 -9.61 11.42 -2.62
N HIS A 36 -10.47 10.64 -1.99
CA HIS A 36 -10.22 10.10 -0.64
C HIS A 36 -9.04 9.12 -0.64
N LEU A 37 -8.91 8.29 -1.67
CA LEU A 37 -7.76 7.38 -1.81
C LEU A 37 -6.44 8.14 -2.04
N ILE A 38 -6.44 9.11 -2.96
CA ILE A 38 -5.25 9.94 -3.27
C ILE A 38 -4.78 10.71 -2.04
N ASN A 39 -5.70 11.22 -1.23
CA ASN A 39 -5.39 12.04 -0.06
C ASN A 39 -5.23 11.24 1.24
N HIS A 40 -5.23 9.90 1.20
CA HIS A 40 -5.26 9.05 2.39
C HIS A 40 -6.41 9.40 3.35
N GLN A 41 -7.60 9.63 2.81
CA GLN A 41 -8.82 9.96 3.55
C GLN A 41 -9.92 8.90 3.38
N ALA A 42 -9.58 7.72 2.84
CA ALA A 42 -10.59 6.68 2.64
C ALA A 42 -10.89 5.83 3.88
N GLY A 43 -10.09 5.97 4.94
CA GLY A 43 -10.27 5.26 6.21
C GLY A 43 -9.53 3.92 6.30
N PHE A 44 -8.77 3.55 5.27
CA PHE A 44 -7.85 2.40 5.33
C PHE A 44 -6.68 2.66 6.27
N TYR A 45 -6.07 1.59 6.77
CA TYR A 45 -4.97 1.65 7.74
C TYR A 45 -3.96 0.52 7.52
N TYR A 46 -2.84 0.59 8.22
CA TYR A 46 -1.90 -0.52 8.43
C TYR A 46 -2.06 -1.08 9.85
N ALA A 47 -1.62 -2.32 10.07
CA ALA A 47 -1.69 -2.99 11.38
C ALA A 47 -0.70 -2.41 12.40
N THR A 48 -0.71 -1.09 12.54
CA THR A 48 0.13 -0.29 13.44
C THR A 48 -0.70 0.77 14.15
N THR A 49 -2.01 0.51 14.31
CA THR A 49 -2.94 1.47 14.92
C THR A 49 -2.76 1.57 16.42
N GLY A 50 -2.19 0.54 17.04
CA GLY A 50 -2.12 0.37 18.49
C GLY A 50 -3.44 -0.09 19.11
N ILE A 51 -4.40 -0.54 18.30
CA ILE A 51 -5.64 -1.17 18.74
C ILE A 51 -5.54 -2.65 18.36
N ASP A 52 -5.13 -3.48 19.30
CA ASP A 52 -4.72 -4.88 19.06
C ASP A 52 -5.72 -5.70 18.25
N CYS A 53 -7.02 -5.59 18.54
CA CYS A 53 -8.02 -6.36 17.83
C CYS A 53 -8.21 -5.90 16.38
N ILE A 54 -8.07 -4.61 16.10
CA ILE A 54 -8.16 -4.05 14.75
C ILE A 54 -6.92 -4.47 13.95
N ASP A 55 -5.74 -4.37 14.56
CA ASP A 55 -4.49 -4.78 13.94
C ASP A 55 -4.51 -6.30 13.66
N SER A 56 -4.98 -7.11 14.62
CA SER A 56 -5.14 -8.56 14.45
C SER A 56 -6.10 -8.94 13.34
N ILE A 57 -7.20 -8.21 13.15
CA ILE A 57 -8.13 -8.43 12.02
C ILE A 57 -7.40 -8.23 10.71
N LEU A 58 -6.66 -7.13 10.54
CA LEU A 58 -5.95 -6.85 9.30
C LEU A 58 -4.83 -7.88 9.04
N VAL A 59 -4.03 -8.20 10.06
CA VAL A 59 -2.97 -9.22 9.97
C VAL A 59 -3.54 -10.57 9.57
N SER A 60 -4.70 -11.00 10.14
CA SER A 60 -5.33 -12.27 9.82
C SER A 60 -5.75 -12.41 8.35
N LYS A 61 -5.85 -11.29 7.60
CA LYS A 61 -6.20 -11.32 6.18
C LYS A 61 -5.05 -11.73 5.27
N ASN A 62 -3.81 -11.74 5.77
CA ASN A 62 -2.62 -12.13 5.00
C ASN A 62 -2.59 -11.46 3.61
N LEU A 63 -2.68 -10.13 3.58
CA LEU A 63 -2.87 -9.38 2.33
C LEU A 63 -1.78 -9.68 1.30
N LEU A 64 -0.54 -9.89 1.73
CA LEU A 64 0.60 -10.20 0.86
C LEU A 64 0.57 -11.64 0.30
N GLN A 65 -0.30 -12.49 0.81
CA GLN A 65 -0.56 -13.84 0.29
C GLN A 65 -1.74 -13.87 -0.69
N ALA A 66 -2.30 -12.72 -1.04
CA ALA A 66 -3.30 -12.65 -2.08
C ALA A 66 -2.70 -13.06 -3.43
N SER A 67 -3.46 -13.83 -4.22
CA SER A 67 -2.99 -14.32 -5.52
C SER A 67 -2.91 -13.21 -6.57
N ASP A 68 -3.79 -12.23 -6.46
CA ASP A 68 -3.98 -11.13 -7.40
C ASP A 68 -4.75 -9.98 -6.76
N SER A 69 -5.07 -8.95 -7.53
CA SER A 69 -5.80 -7.78 -7.05
C SER A 69 -7.24 -8.08 -6.67
N ASP A 70 -7.89 -9.08 -7.27
CA ASP A 70 -9.25 -9.47 -6.94
C ASP A 70 -9.32 -10.19 -5.59
N ASP A 71 -8.40 -11.10 -5.33
CA ASP A 71 -8.27 -11.74 -4.02
C ASP A 71 -7.93 -10.71 -2.93
N LEU A 72 -7.01 -9.77 -3.23
CA LEU A 72 -6.65 -8.73 -2.28
C LEU A 72 -7.83 -7.82 -1.92
N ILE A 73 -8.61 -7.35 -2.90
CA ILE A 73 -9.78 -6.50 -2.63
C ILE A 73 -10.86 -7.26 -1.84
N ASN A 74 -11.05 -8.54 -2.14
CA ASN A 74 -12.01 -9.37 -1.40
C ASN A 74 -11.58 -9.53 0.08
N ARG A 75 -10.30 -9.70 0.35
CA ARG A 75 -9.76 -9.72 1.74
C ARG A 75 -9.96 -8.37 2.43
N LEU A 76 -9.60 -7.26 1.77
CA LEU A 76 -9.76 -5.90 2.30
C LEU A 76 -11.23 -5.54 2.55
N ALA A 77 -12.17 -5.98 1.71
CA ALA A 77 -13.59 -5.70 1.87
C ALA A 77 -14.19 -6.27 3.17
N THR A 78 -13.52 -7.22 3.79
CA THR A 78 -13.93 -7.81 5.08
C THR A 78 -13.36 -7.08 6.30
N VAL A 79 -12.49 -6.07 6.08
CA VAL A 79 -11.86 -5.29 7.15
C VAL A 79 -12.63 -3.99 7.34
N PRO A 80 -12.95 -3.58 8.59
CA PRO A 80 -13.63 -2.30 8.81
C PRO A 80 -12.68 -1.12 8.52
N LEU A 81 -13.24 0.00 8.08
CA LEU A 81 -12.52 1.26 8.01
C LEU A 81 -12.36 1.85 9.43
N LEU A 82 -11.29 2.59 9.68
CA LEU A 82 -11.09 3.30 10.95
C LEU A 82 -11.71 4.70 10.99
N LEU A 83 -12.03 5.25 9.83
CA LEU A 83 -12.59 6.60 9.66
C LEU A 83 -13.67 6.58 8.59
N HIS A 84 -14.63 7.50 8.72
CA HIS A 84 -15.53 7.79 7.61
C HIS A 84 -14.75 8.40 6.43
N PRO A 85 -14.97 7.94 5.18
CA PRO A 85 -14.30 8.49 4.02
C PRO A 85 -14.48 10.01 3.92
N GLY A 86 -13.38 10.73 3.71
CA GLY A 86 -13.33 12.19 3.63
C GLY A 86 -13.18 12.92 4.95
N SER A 87 -13.30 12.25 6.10
CA SER A 87 -13.31 12.92 7.40
C SER A 87 -11.92 13.41 7.84
N LYS A 88 -10.88 12.60 7.66
CA LYS A 88 -9.52 12.92 8.13
C LYS A 88 -8.48 12.10 7.38
N TYR A 89 -7.26 12.64 7.30
CA TYR A 89 -6.09 11.89 6.85
C TYR A 89 -5.77 10.73 7.80
N TYR A 90 -5.57 9.54 7.23
CA TYR A 90 -5.06 8.38 7.94
C TYR A 90 -4.18 7.53 6.99
N TYR A 91 -2.91 7.41 7.31
CA TYR A 91 -1.98 6.66 6.46
C TYR A 91 -2.31 5.16 6.49
N GLY A 92 -2.39 4.53 5.32
CA GLY A 92 -2.77 3.13 5.19
C GLY A 92 -2.74 2.67 3.74
N THR A 93 -3.42 1.56 3.43
CA THR A 93 -3.40 0.87 2.13
C THR A 93 -4.13 1.62 0.99
N ASN A 94 -4.33 2.93 1.14
CA ASN A 94 -5.10 3.74 0.18
C ASN A 94 -4.53 3.70 -1.23
N THR A 95 -3.21 3.85 -1.39
CA THR A 95 -2.53 3.82 -2.71
C THR A 95 -2.55 2.42 -3.33
N THR A 96 -2.53 1.37 -2.52
CA THR A 96 -2.73 0.00 -2.98
C THR A 96 -4.13 -0.17 -3.59
N VAL A 97 -5.17 0.29 -2.90
CA VAL A 97 -6.55 0.28 -3.43
C VAL A 97 -6.68 1.16 -4.67
N LEU A 98 -5.99 2.32 -4.72
CA LEU A 98 -5.97 3.18 -5.91
C LEU A 98 -5.36 2.45 -7.12
N GLY A 99 -4.30 1.66 -6.92
CA GLY A 99 -3.71 0.81 -7.97
C GLY A 99 -4.73 -0.18 -8.53
N MET A 100 -5.51 -0.84 -7.67
CA MET A 100 -6.58 -1.77 -8.10
C MET A 100 -7.69 -1.06 -8.87
N VAL A 101 -8.05 0.16 -8.48
CA VAL A 101 -9.02 0.97 -9.26
C VAL A 101 -8.47 1.28 -10.64
N ALA A 102 -7.17 1.60 -10.76
CA ALA A 102 -6.53 1.83 -12.06
C ALA A 102 -6.55 0.57 -12.94
N GLU A 103 -6.28 -0.61 -12.37
CA GLU A 103 -6.42 -1.90 -13.09
C GLU A 103 -7.84 -2.12 -13.61
N ARG A 104 -8.85 -1.93 -12.76
CA ARG A 104 -10.26 -2.08 -13.16
C ARG A 104 -10.69 -1.08 -14.23
N ALA A 105 -10.25 0.17 -14.12
CA ALA A 105 -10.60 1.22 -15.07
C ALA A 105 -9.95 1.04 -16.45
N THR A 106 -8.79 0.38 -16.51
CA THR A 106 -8.01 0.24 -17.75
C THR A 106 -8.04 -1.15 -18.36
N GLY A 107 -8.41 -2.17 -17.58
CA GLY A 107 -8.32 -3.58 -17.98
C GLY A 107 -6.87 -4.10 -18.08
N LEU A 108 -5.89 -3.32 -17.61
CA LEU A 108 -4.47 -3.68 -17.58
C LEU A 108 -4.03 -3.96 -16.15
N SER A 109 -3.11 -4.90 -15.95
CA SER A 109 -2.43 -5.03 -14.65
C SER A 109 -1.65 -3.75 -14.34
N LEU A 110 -1.50 -3.42 -13.06
CA LEU A 110 -0.77 -2.21 -12.65
C LEU A 110 0.67 -2.23 -13.18
N LYS A 111 1.31 -3.40 -13.21
CA LYS A 111 2.61 -3.60 -13.86
C LYS A 111 2.60 -3.14 -15.32
N ASN A 112 1.66 -3.65 -16.13
CA ASN A 112 1.58 -3.28 -17.54
C ASN A 112 1.21 -1.80 -17.72
N LEU A 113 0.35 -1.28 -16.87
CA LEU A 113 -0.05 0.12 -16.91
C LEU A 113 1.14 1.07 -16.69
N VAL A 114 1.95 0.86 -15.64
CA VAL A 114 3.14 1.70 -15.39
C VAL A 114 4.23 1.47 -16.42
N GLU A 115 4.40 0.24 -16.92
CA GLU A 115 5.35 -0.05 -17.99
C GLU A 115 5.03 0.76 -19.25
N ILE A 116 3.79 0.69 -19.73
CA ILE A 116 3.37 1.35 -20.97
C ILE A 116 3.31 2.88 -20.80
N ARG A 117 2.73 3.36 -19.69
CA ARG A 117 2.46 4.78 -19.49
C ARG A 117 3.65 5.58 -19.01
N LEU A 118 4.57 4.94 -18.29
CA LEU A 118 5.70 5.62 -17.65
C LEU A 118 7.04 5.10 -18.18
N PHE A 119 7.39 3.85 -17.92
CA PHE A 119 8.76 3.39 -18.12
C PHE A 119 9.17 3.35 -19.57
N SER A 120 8.41 2.70 -20.45
CA SER A 120 8.68 2.64 -21.87
C SER A 120 8.61 4.03 -22.51
N ARG A 121 7.60 4.84 -22.14
CA ARG A 121 7.43 6.18 -22.69
C ARG A 121 8.61 7.11 -22.40
N LEU A 122 9.16 7.04 -21.18
CA LEU A 122 10.27 7.90 -20.73
C LEU A 122 11.63 7.21 -20.84
N ASN A 123 11.67 5.96 -21.30
CA ASN A 123 12.87 5.12 -21.37
C ASN A 123 13.56 4.96 -20.00
N ILE A 124 12.76 4.82 -18.94
CA ILE A 124 13.28 4.54 -17.60
C ILE A 124 13.57 3.04 -17.53
N LYS A 125 14.78 2.71 -17.14
CA LYS A 125 15.22 1.32 -16.91
C LYS A 125 15.46 1.07 -15.42
N GLY A 126 15.35 -0.19 -15.01
CA GLY A 126 15.66 -0.57 -13.62
C GLY A 126 14.59 -0.26 -12.61
N LEU A 127 13.34 0.02 -13.04
CA LEU A 127 12.13 0.02 -12.22
C LEU A 127 11.19 -1.09 -12.69
N LYS A 128 10.78 -1.98 -11.81
CA LYS A 128 9.89 -3.11 -12.16
C LYS A 128 9.21 -3.73 -10.94
N TYR A 129 8.15 -4.49 -11.16
CA TYR A 129 7.46 -5.24 -10.10
C TYR A 129 8.09 -6.61 -9.83
N ASN A 130 8.61 -7.27 -10.85
CA ASN A 130 9.14 -8.63 -10.71
C ASN A 130 10.65 -8.66 -10.95
N LEU A 131 11.36 -9.43 -10.15
CA LEU A 131 12.76 -9.76 -10.43
C LEU A 131 12.86 -10.67 -11.65
N SER A 132 13.87 -10.46 -12.47
CA SER A 132 14.24 -11.40 -13.53
C SER A 132 15.01 -12.60 -12.95
N LYS A 133 15.08 -13.68 -13.69
CA LYS A 133 15.86 -14.85 -13.26
C LYS A 133 17.33 -14.47 -13.02
N GLY A 134 17.83 -14.77 -11.85
CA GLY A 134 19.22 -14.48 -11.44
C GLY A 134 19.42 -13.10 -10.79
N GLU A 135 18.40 -12.25 -10.75
CA GLU A 135 18.47 -11.02 -9.97
C GLU A 135 18.12 -11.28 -8.51
N THR A 136 18.76 -10.54 -7.62
CA THR A 136 18.55 -10.60 -6.18
C THR A 136 18.33 -9.20 -5.61
N LEU A 137 17.54 -9.12 -4.56
CA LEU A 137 17.42 -7.89 -3.78
C LEU A 137 18.61 -7.71 -2.85
N LEU A 138 18.98 -6.47 -2.60
CA LEU A 138 19.85 -6.16 -1.47
C LEU A 138 19.14 -6.56 -0.16
N PRO A 139 19.88 -7.03 0.84
CA PRO A 139 19.29 -7.34 2.13
C PRO A 139 18.71 -6.10 2.80
N TYR A 140 17.62 -6.29 3.51
CA TYR A 140 17.06 -5.24 4.35
C TYR A 140 17.88 -5.10 5.63
N PHE A 141 18.10 -3.86 6.06
CA PHE A 141 18.82 -3.54 7.30
C PHE A 141 17.88 -2.90 8.31
N THR A 142 18.11 -3.18 9.58
CA THR A 142 17.40 -2.58 10.70
C THR A 142 18.38 -2.11 11.77
N GLY A 143 17.96 -1.17 12.58
CA GLY A 143 18.66 -0.65 13.77
C GLY A 143 17.75 -0.62 14.99
N ILE A 144 16.68 -1.42 15.00
CA ILE A 144 15.67 -1.45 16.09
C ILE A 144 16.33 -1.66 17.47
N ASP A 145 17.35 -2.51 17.53
CA ASP A 145 18.11 -2.83 18.74
C ASP A 145 19.38 -1.96 18.91
N SER A 146 19.42 -0.80 18.24
CA SER A 146 20.58 0.13 18.19
C SER A 146 21.83 -0.46 17.50
N ILE A 147 21.71 -1.61 16.85
CA ILE A 147 22.78 -2.26 16.10
C ILE A 147 22.34 -2.36 14.64
N LEU A 148 23.08 -1.68 13.75
CA LEU A 148 22.82 -1.80 12.30
C LEU A 148 23.21 -3.22 11.84
N ARG A 149 22.20 -3.98 11.42
CA ARG A 149 22.36 -5.37 10.96
C ARG A 149 21.30 -5.72 9.92
N ILE A 150 21.48 -6.84 9.24
CA ILE A 150 20.46 -7.41 8.36
C ILE A 150 19.21 -7.73 9.20
N ALA A 151 18.05 -7.30 8.70
CA ALA A 151 16.76 -7.57 9.33
C ALA A 151 16.45 -9.08 9.30
N ARG A 152 15.91 -9.58 10.39
CA ARG A 152 15.36 -10.93 10.48
C ARG A 152 13.94 -10.95 9.90
N LYS A 153 13.44 -12.15 9.61
CA LYS A 153 12.05 -12.34 9.18
C LYS A 153 11.09 -11.70 10.20
N GLY A 154 10.15 -10.90 9.71
CA GLY A 154 9.11 -10.24 10.53
C GLY A 154 9.52 -8.92 11.19
N GLU A 155 10.77 -8.46 11.08
CA GLU A 155 11.21 -7.21 11.74
C GLU A 155 10.85 -5.93 10.98
N LEU A 156 10.56 -6.03 9.68
CA LEU A 156 10.25 -4.88 8.81
C LEU A 156 8.89 -5.01 8.11
N ASP A 157 7.93 -5.60 8.80
CA ASP A 157 6.62 -5.90 8.25
C ASP A 157 5.61 -4.80 8.48
N ILE A 158 4.97 -4.32 7.39
CA ILE A 158 3.87 -3.37 7.45
C ILE A 158 2.50 -4.09 7.40
N PHE A 159 2.44 -5.26 6.77
CA PHE A 159 1.20 -6.03 6.57
C PHE A 159 1.11 -7.32 7.40
N GLY A 160 2.14 -7.65 8.17
CA GLY A 160 2.23 -8.89 8.92
C GLY A 160 3.58 -9.60 8.72
N PRO A 161 3.70 -10.88 9.08
CA PRO A 161 4.99 -11.56 9.23
C PRO A 161 5.75 -11.88 7.93
N ASP A 162 5.21 -11.59 6.76
CA ASP A 162 5.81 -11.93 5.47
C ASP A 162 6.10 -10.69 4.62
N LEU A 163 7.35 -10.48 4.27
CA LEU A 163 7.75 -9.46 3.31
C LEU A 163 7.22 -9.79 1.91
N PRO A 164 6.88 -8.79 1.07
CA PRO A 164 6.48 -9.02 -0.30
C PRO A 164 7.54 -9.81 -1.08
N PHE A 165 7.13 -10.85 -1.76
CA PHE A 165 8.04 -11.61 -2.63
C PHE A 165 7.96 -11.05 -4.05
N TYR A 166 9.07 -10.49 -4.54
CA TYR A 166 9.21 -9.98 -5.91
C TYR A 166 9.56 -11.09 -6.91
N ARG A 167 8.88 -12.22 -6.81
CA ARG A 167 9.13 -13.38 -7.67
C ARG A 167 8.73 -13.11 -9.12
N PRO A 168 9.38 -13.77 -10.09
CA PRO A 168 9.03 -13.59 -11.51
C PRO A 168 7.59 -13.93 -11.86
N ASP A 169 6.98 -14.86 -11.12
CA ASP A 169 5.61 -15.38 -11.31
C ASP A 169 4.53 -14.64 -10.49
N ASN A 170 4.91 -13.64 -9.69
CA ASN A 170 3.97 -12.88 -8.89
C ASN A 170 2.99 -12.10 -9.77
N GLN A 171 1.68 -12.19 -9.47
CA GLN A 171 0.60 -11.50 -10.15
C GLN A 171 -0.04 -10.39 -9.31
N LEU A 172 0.39 -10.22 -8.06
CA LEU A 172 -0.08 -9.16 -7.19
C LEU A 172 0.83 -7.93 -7.33
N TYR A 173 0.28 -6.83 -7.84
CA TYR A 173 0.99 -5.57 -8.06
C TYR A 173 0.40 -4.47 -7.18
N LEU A 174 1.14 -4.08 -6.13
CA LEU A 174 0.65 -3.14 -5.12
C LEU A 174 0.94 -1.69 -5.53
N GLY A 175 -0.06 -0.82 -5.41
CA GLY A 175 0.09 0.60 -5.77
C GLY A 175 0.84 1.42 -4.71
N GLY A 176 0.87 0.96 -3.47
CA GLY A 176 1.56 1.62 -2.36
C GLY A 176 3.00 1.17 -2.15
N GLU A 177 3.36 0.03 -2.73
CA GLU A 177 4.67 -0.61 -2.61
C GLU A 177 4.80 -1.73 -3.66
N GLY A 178 5.82 -2.57 -3.57
CA GLY A 178 5.90 -3.77 -4.40
C GLY A 178 6.75 -3.60 -5.66
N MET A 179 7.39 -2.47 -5.86
CA MET A 179 8.37 -2.27 -6.92
C MET A 179 9.80 -2.45 -6.43
N VAL A 180 10.66 -2.91 -7.31
CA VAL A 180 12.11 -2.94 -7.11
C VAL A 180 12.76 -1.92 -8.04
N ALA A 181 13.90 -1.36 -7.61
CA ALA A 181 14.62 -0.34 -8.35
C ALA A 181 16.12 -0.58 -8.32
N THR A 182 16.80 -0.24 -9.42
CA THR A 182 18.21 0.13 -9.36
C THR A 182 18.34 1.60 -8.92
N ALA A 183 19.50 1.99 -8.39
CA ALA A 183 19.75 3.39 -8.02
C ALA A 183 19.56 4.35 -9.20
N ASP A 184 20.05 3.99 -10.37
CA ASP A 184 19.91 4.80 -11.59
C ASP A 184 18.45 4.91 -12.05
N GLY A 185 17.71 3.79 -12.05
CA GLY A 185 16.29 3.79 -12.44
C GLY A 185 15.44 4.65 -11.50
N TYR A 186 15.72 4.59 -10.20
CA TYR A 186 15.04 5.45 -9.25
C TYR A 186 15.43 6.93 -9.41
N ALA A 187 16.70 7.21 -9.67
CA ALA A 187 17.17 8.59 -9.98
C ALA A 187 16.48 9.16 -11.23
N ASP A 188 16.34 8.38 -12.30
CA ASP A 188 15.61 8.79 -13.50
C ASP A 188 14.14 9.10 -13.20
N PHE A 189 13.47 8.29 -12.39
CA PHE A 189 12.11 8.59 -11.96
C PHE A 189 12.04 9.92 -11.19
N LEU A 190 12.97 10.18 -10.27
CA LEU A 190 13.00 11.42 -9.50
C LEU A 190 13.29 12.65 -10.37
N ARG A 191 14.09 12.51 -11.44
CA ARG A 191 14.36 13.59 -12.39
C ARG A 191 13.11 14.14 -13.07
N ILE A 192 12.04 13.35 -13.22
CA ILE A 192 10.76 13.82 -13.76
C ILE A 192 10.25 15.01 -12.94
N PHE A 193 10.31 14.91 -11.61
CA PHE A 193 9.84 15.96 -10.71
C PHE A 193 10.78 17.18 -10.71
N LEU A 194 12.08 16.97 -10.75
CA LEU A 194 13.08 18.03 -10.84
C LEU A 194 12.98 18.85 -12.14
N HIS A 195 12.53 18.22 -13.22
CA HIS A 195 12.41 18.85 -14.54
C HIS A 195 10.94 19.17 -14.91
N ASN A 196 10.11 19.49 -13.92
CA ASN A 196 8.71 19.89 -14.12
C ASN A 196 7.91 18.92 -15.02
N GLY A 197 8.01 17.64 -14.72
CA GLY A 197 7.28 16.57 -15.41
C GLY A 197 7.90 16.10 -16.72
N LYS A 198 9.20 16.38 -16.94
CA LYS A 198 9.92 15.95 -18.13
C LYS A 198 11.08 15.03 -17.80
N LEU A 199 11.38 14.11 -18.70
CA LEU A 199 12.61 13.31 -18.70
C LEU A 199 13.04 13.11 -20.17
N ASN A 200 14.33 13.34 -20.47
CA ASN A 200 14.89 13.19 -21.84
C ASN A 200 14.02 13.88 -22.91
N ASP A 201 13.66 15.15 -22.69
CA ASP A 201 12.79 15.98 -23.53
C ASP A 201 11.35 15.49 -23.72
N LYS A 202 10.98 14.38 -23.13
CA LYS A 202 9.61 13.87 -23.12
C LYS A 202 8.84 14.36 -21.90
N ARG A 203 7.67 14.96 -22.14
CA ARG A 203 6.77 15.38 -21.07
C ARG A 203 5.90 14.19 -20.61
N PHE A 204 5.81 14.01 -19.28
CA PHE A 204 4.92 13.04 -18.66
C PHE A 204 3.81 13.72 -17.85
N LEU A 205 4.14 14.75 -17.06
CA LEU A 205 3.22 15.57 -16.25
C LEU A 205 3.01 16.95 -16.84
#